data_3c3f7bf35a5b7bd37fbdc5bb04e1f372
#
_entry.id   3c3f7bf35a5b7bd37fbdc5bb04e1f372
#
_cell.length_a   1.000
_cell.length_b   1.000
_cell.length_c   1.000
_cell.angle_alpha   90.00
_cell.angle_beta   90.00
_cell.angle_gamma   90.00
#
_symmetry.space_group_name_H-M   'P 1'
#
loop_
_entity.id
_entity.type
_entity.pdbx_description
1 polymer ?
#
loop_
_entity_poly.entity_id
_entity_poly.type
_entity_poly.pdbx_seq_one_letter_code
_entity_poly.pdbx_strand_id
1 'polypeptide(L)'
;MKIELNTHERCMIDFAAQHPEVLVLSADLGSSCEIKKFRATYPDRYLTMGIAEQNMCSWAAGLAREGYRPFLHTFSVFLYRRILDQLEMSVAYPNLPVVFVGFVPGITTPGGVTHQSINDVGVLRTVPNMAIFDIGDATEIEGVLKLAYDYNGPVFIRMLRKEVPRLFPANEPMQFNRARVLSEGDDVLDRKSVV
;
A
#
# COMPACT_ATOMS: atom_id res chain seq x y z
N MET A 1 15.06 15.92 12.54
CA MET A 1 14.19 15.04 11.74
C MET A 1 13.01 15.88 11.26
N LYS A 2 12.79 15.94 9.95
CA LYS A 2 11.65 16.67 9.35
C LYS A 2 10.43 15.78 9.38
N ILE A 3 9.25 16.32 9.72
CA ILE A 3 7.97 15.62 9.65
C ILE A 3 7.23 16.12 8.41
N GLU A 4 6.73 15.18 7.61
CA GLU A 4 5.91 15.43 6.42
C GLU A 4 4.46 15.04 6.70
N LEU A 5 3.52 15.79 6.10
CA LEU A 5 2.09 15.56 6.28
C LEU A 5 1.44 15.13 4.97
N ASN A 6 0.52 14.14 5.06
CA ASN A 6 -0.26 13.67 3.93
C ASN A 6 0.59 13.35 2.67
N THR A 7 1.75 12.76 2.87
CA THR A 7 2.71 12.48 1.79
C THR A 7 2.10 11.54 0.75
N HIS A 8 1.37 10.51 1.20
CA HIS A 8 0.73 9.56 0.28
C HIS A 8 -0.28 10.24 -0.64
N GLU A 9 -1.15 11.12 -0.10
CA GLU A 9 -2.19 11.80 -0.89
C GLU A 9 -1.59 12.62 -2.03
N ARG A 10 -0.53 13.40 -1.73
CA ARG A 10 0.20 14.18 -2.74
C ARG A 10 0.82 13.28 -3.79
N CYS A 11 1.59 12.28 -3.36
CA CYS A 11 2.28 11.36 -4.27
C CYS A 11 1.31 10.59 -5.17
N MET A 12 0.15 10.17 -4.63
CA MET A 12 -0.85 9.43 -5.40
C MET A 12 -1.50 10.30 -6.49
N ILE A 13 -1.75 11.59 -6.22
CA ILE A 13 -2.27 12.54 -7.20
C ILE A 13 -1.24 12.79 -8.31
N ASP A 14 0.01 13.09 -7.95
CA ASP A 14 1.10 13.37 -8.88
C ASP A 14 1.42 12.14 -9.75
N PHE A 15 1.39 10.95 -9.15
CA PHE A 15 1.61 9.69 -9.84
C PHE A 15 0.50 9.40 -10.87
N ALA A 16 -0.76 9.54 -10.46
CA ALA A 16 -1.90 9.30 -11.33
C ALA A 16 -2.03 10.32 -12.49
N ALA A 17 -1.43 11.50 -12.36
CA ALA A 17 -1.36 12.46 -13.46
C ALA A 17 -0.59 11.91 -14.69
N GLN A 18 0.38 11.02 -14.43
CA GLN A 18 1.23 10.40 -15.45
C GLN A 18 0.74 9.01 -15.87
N HIS A 19 -0.21 8.43 -15.12
CA HIS A 19 -0.71 7.05 -15.30
C HIS A 19 -2.24 7.04 -15.34
N PRO A 20 -2.85 7.27 -16.52
CA PRO A 20 -4.31 7.37 -16.67
C PRO A 20 -5.05 6.07 -16.36
N GLU A 21 -4.41 4.91 -16.46
CA GLU A 21 -4.94 3.59 -16.14
C GLU A 21 -5.02 3.31 -14.63
N VAL A 22 -4.43 4.16 -13.80
CA VAL A 22 -4.50 4.02 -12.34
C VAL A 22 -5.90 4.36 -11.84
N LEU A 23 -6.50 3.41 -11.14
CA LEU A 23 -7.79 3.54 -10.45
C LEU A 23 -7.60 3.40 -8.93
N VAL A 24 -8.31 4.21 -8.17
CA VAL A 24 -8.33 4.13 -6.70
C VAL A 24 -9.65 3.56 -6.23
N LEU A 25 -9.59 2.44 -5.51
CA LEU A 25 -10.74 1.81 -4.87
C LEU A 25 -10.64 2.04 -3.35
N SER A 26 -11.76 2.41 -2.73
CA SER A 26 -11.82 2.69 -1.30
C SER A 26 -12.95 1.91 -0.62
N ALA A 27 -12.65 1.29 0.51
CA ALA A 27 -13.63 0.69 1.41
C ALA A 27 -14.21 1.74 2.40
N ASP A 28 -14.66 2.89 1.86
CA ASP A 28 -15.24 4.01 2.59
C ASP A 28 -14.31 4.67 3.64
N LEU A 29 -13.00 4.60 3.42
CA LEU A 29 -11.98 5.17 4.30
C LEU A 29 -11.17 6.31 3.65
N GLY A 30 -11.80 7.09 2.76
CA GLY A 30 -11.13 8.11 1.95
C GLY A 30 -10.26 9.10 2.74
N SER A 31 -10.75 9.61 3.87
CA SER A 31 -9.97 10.52 4.73
C SER A 31 -8.91 9.78 5.54
N SER A 32 -9.22 8.57 6.02
CA SER A 32 -8.32 7.78 6.85
C SER A 32 -7.15 7.19 6.06
N CYS A 33 -7.31 7.01 4.76
CA CYS A 33 -6.31 6.48 3.83
C CYS A 33 -5.70 7.55 2.91
N GLU A 34 -5.83 8.84 3.28
CA GLU A 34 -5.20 9.97 2.57
C GLU A 34 -5.47 9.98 1.05
N ILE A 35 -6.75 9.75 0.66
CA ILE A 35 -7.17 9.77 -0.75
C ILE A 35 -8.40 10.67 -1.00
N LYS A 36 -8.72 11.55 -0.03
CA LYS A 36 -9.86 12.47 -0.17
C LYS A 36 -9.67 13.47 -1.30
N LYS A 37 -8.46 14.03 -1.43
CA LYS A 37 -8.14 14.97 -2.51
C LYS A 37 -8.02 14.25 -3.85
N PHE A 38 -7.55 13.01 -3.88
CA PHE A 38 -7.57 12.19 -5.09
C PHE A 38 -8.98 12.09 -5.67
N ARG A 39 -9.99 11.77 -4.82
CA ARG A 39 -11.40 11.75 -5.22
C ARG A 39 -11.87 13.08 -5.82
N ALA A 40 -11.43 14.22 -5.26
CA ALA A 40 -11.80 15.54 -5.77
C ALA A 40 -11.11 15.88 -7.10
N THR A 41 -9.87 15.40 -7.30
CA THR A 41 -9.06 15.68 -8.49
C THR A 41 -9.44 14.77 -9.66
N TYR A 42 -9.69 13.49 -9.38
CA TYR A 42 -9.98 12.44 -10.37
C TYR A 42 -11.25 11.65 -10.01
N PRO A 43 -12.45 12.28 -10.04
CA PRO A 43 -13.69 11.65 -9.61
C PRO A 43 -14.02 10.38 -10.41
N ASP A 44 -13.73 10.36 -11.71
CA ASP A 44 -13.99 9.23 -12.62
C ASP A 44 -13.02 8.04 -12.43
N ARG A 45 -11.95 8.25 -11.66
CA ARG A 45 -10.95 7.23 -11.34
C ARG A 45 -10.97 6.82 -9.87
N TYR A 46 -12.00 7.24 -9.13
CA TYR A 46 -12.20 6.90 -7.74
C TYR A 46 -13.49 6.15 -7.52
N LEU A 47 -13.38 4.92 -7.03
CA LEU A 47 -14.50 4.01 -6.80
C LEU A 47 -14.70 3.81 -5.29
N THR A 48 -15.84 4.28 -4.76
CA THR A 48 -16.24 3.95 -3.39
C THR A 48 -16.98 2.62 -3.39
N MET A 49 -16.36 1.60 -2.80
CA MET A 49 -16.88 0.22 -2.78
C MET A 49 -17.74 -0.09 -1.54
N GLY A 50 -17.84 0.88 -0.60
CA GLY A 50 -18.43 0.63 0.72
C GLY A 50 -17.52 -0.22 1.61
N ILE A 51 -18.01 -0.57 2.80
CA ILE A 51 -17.30 -1.48 3.72
C ILE A 51 -17.51 -2.94 3.23
N ALA A 52 -16.94 -3.24 2.07
CA ALA A 52 -17.11 -4.49 1.34
C ALA A 52 -15.79 -4.92 0.68
N GLU A 53 -14.77 -5.16 1.51
CA GLU A 53 -13.40 -5.39 1.05
C GLU A 53 -13.26 -6.63 0.15
N GLN A 54 -14.04 -7.69 0.38
CA GLN A 54 -14.06 -8.87 -0.49
C GLN A 54 -14.55 -8.52 -1.91
N ASN A 55 -15.65 -7.77 -2.00
CA ASN A 55 -16.17 -7.29 -3.28
C ASN A 55 -15.17 -6.33 -3.96
N MET A 56 -14.55 -5.41 -3.19
CA MET A 56 -13.52 -4.50 -3.68
C MET A 56 -12.33 -5.26 -4.30
N CYS A 57 -11.87 -6.33 -3.66
CA CYS A 57 -10.77 -7.15 -4.17
C CYS A 57 -11.17 -7.87 -5.48
N SER A 58 -12.37 -8.42 -5.55
CA SER A 58 -12.87 -9.09 -6.76
C SER A 58 -13.04 -8.12 -7.93
N TRP A 59 -13.55 -6.90 -7.67
CA TRP A 59 -13.61 -5.83 -8.67
C TRP A 59 -12.25 -5.42 -9.18
N ALA A 60 -11.27 -5.27 -8.27
CA ALA A 60 -9.90 -4.94 -8.64
C ALA A 60 -9.28 -6.00 -9.57
N ALA A 61 -9.53 -7.28 -9.30
CA ALA A 61 -9.09 -8.36 -10.19
C ALA A 61 -9.70 -8.25 -11.59
N GLY A 62 -11.00 -7.93 -11.69
CA GLY A 62 -11.66 -7.67 -12.96
C GLY A 62 -11.07 -6.48 -13.71
N LEU A 63 -10.89 -5.35 -13.03
CA LEU A 63 -10.30 -4.14 -13.59
C LEU A 63 -8.85 -4.36 -14.08
N ALA A 64 -8.06 -5.13 -13.33
CA ALA A 64 -6.71 -5.46 -13.74
C ALA A 64 -6.67 -6.32 -15.02
N ARG A 65 -7.64 -7.20 -15.23
CA ARG A 65 -7.79 -7.99 -16.48
C ARG A 65 -8.15 -7.10 -17.69
N GLU A 66 -8.85 -6.00 -17.45
CA GLU A 66 -9.19 -4.99 -18.47
C GLU A 66 -8.05 -3.98 -18.73
N GLY A 67 -6.87 -4.18 -18.13
CA GLY A 67 -5.68 -3.35 -18.35
C GLY A 67 -5.54 -2.15 -17.43
N TYR A 68 -6.41 -1.97 -16.44
CA TYR A 68 -6.25 -0.96 -15.43
C TYR A 68 -5.22 -1.35 -14.36
N ARG A 69 -4.76 -0.36 -13.60
CA ARG A 69 -3.89 -0.52 -12.43
C ARG A 69 -4.67 -0.12 -11.16
N PRO A 70 -5.40 -1.04 -10.54
CA PRO A 70 -6.19 -0.73 -9.34
C PRO A 70 -5.31 -0.66 -8.08
N PHE A 71 -5.50 0.41 -7.31
CA PHE A 71 -4.93 0.65 -5.99
C PHE A 71 -6.04 0.62 -4.94
N LEU A 72 -6.05 -0.41 -4.10
CA LEU A 72 -7.07 -0.63 -3.06
C LEU A 72 -6.64 0.04 -1.77
N HIS A 73 -7.48 0.89 -1.20
CA HIS A 73 -7.19 1.66 0.00
C HIS A 73 -8.16 1.33 1.13
N THR A 74 -7.62 0.73 2.18
CA THR A 74 -8.29 0.53 3.48
C THR A 74 -7.23 0.29 4.56
N PHE A 75 -7.64 -0.09 5.77
CA PHE A 75 -6.66 -0.47 6.79
C PHE A 75 -6.01 -1.81 6.49
N SER A 76 -4.74 -1.93 6.85
CA SER A 76 -3.92 -3.11 6.61
C SER A 76 -4.59 -4.41 7.08
N VAL A 77 -5.21 -4.39 8.27
CA VAL A 77 -5.91 -5.55 8.83
C VAL A 77 -7.04 -6.06 7.95
N PHE A 78 -7.72 -5.19 7.19
CA PHE A 78 -8.84 -5.57 6.34
C PHE A 78 -8.40 -6.09 4.97
N LEU A 79 -7.17 -5.76 4.54
CA LEU A 79 -6.59 -6.23 3.28
C LEU A 79 -5.95 -7.63 3.36
N TYR A 80 -5.97 -8.28 4.51
CA TYR A 80 -5.56 -9.68 4.58
C TYR A 80 -6.56 -10.57 5.33
N ARG A 81 -7.11 -10.12 6.47
CA ARG A 81 -8.05 -10.96 7.23
C ARG A 81 -9.37 -11.17 6.53
N ARG A 82 -9.89 -10.12 5.89
CA ARG A 82 -11.24 -10.17 5.27
C ARG A 82 -11.24 -10.71 3.85
N ILE A 83 -10.10 -10.62 3.14
CA ILE A 83 -10.05 -10.82 1.69
C ILE A 83 -9.07 -11.90 1.25
N LEU A 84 -8.53 -12.70 2.17
CA LEU A 84 -7.43 -13.62 1.85
C LEU A 84 -7.77 -14.55 0.70
N ASP A 85 -8.97 -15.13 0.67
CA ASP A 85 -9.44 -16.00 -0.41
C ASP A 85 -9.50 -15.24 -1.76
N GLN A 86 -10.14 -14.05 -1.80
CA GLN A 86 -10.23 -13.26 -3.02
C GLN A 86 -8.84 -12.77 -3.49
N LEU A 87 -7.97 -12.43 -2.55
CA LEU A 87 -6.61 -12.01 -2.83
C LEU A 87 -5.81 -13.16 -3.44
N GLU A 88 -5.85 -14.35 -2.86
CA GLU A 88 -5.16 -15.52 -3.37
C GLU A 88 -5.72 -16.00 -4.72
N MET A 89 -7.03 -16.23 -4.79
CA MET A 89 -7.66 -16.88 -5.93
C MET A 89 -7.93 -15.94 -7.10
N SER A 90 -8.34 -14.69 -6.80
CA SER A 90 -8.72 -13.75 -7.87
C SER A 90 -7.57 -12.89 -8.36
N VAL A 91 -6.54 -12.65 -7.53
CA VAL A 91 -5.44 -11.73 -7.84
C VAL A 91 -4.09 -12.44 -7.92
N ALA A 92 -3.67 -13.16 -6.85
CA ALA A 92 -2.33 -13.70 -6.78
C ALA A 92 -2.13 -14.94 -7.67
N TYR A 93 -3.09 -15.86 -7.69
CA TYR A 93 -3.04 -17.05 -8.55
C TYR A 93 -2.91 -16.68 -10.04
N PRO A 94 -3.75 -15.78 -10.61
CA PRO A 94 -3.58 -15.34 -11.99
C PRO A 94 -2.47 -14.28 -12.17
N ASN A 95 -1.74 -13.92 -11.12
CA ASN A 95 -0.64 -12.94 -11.10
C ASN A 95 -1.04 -11.55 -11.64
N LEU A 96 -2.17 -11.01 -11.17
CA LEU A 96 -2.68 -9.72 -11.64
C LEU A 96 -1.99 -8.54 -10.92
N PRO A 97 -1.75 -7.43 -11.64
CA PRO A 97 -1.05 -6.26 -11.12
C PRO A 97 -1.99 -5.36 -10.28
N VAL A 98 -2.35 -5.82 -9.10
CA VAL A 98 -3.20 -5.12 -8.13
C VAL A 98 -2.36 -4.64 -6.96
N VAL A 99 -2.52 -3.37 -6.56
CA VAL A 99 -1.79 -2.78 -5.43
C VAL A 99 -2.71 -2.62 -4.22
N PHE A 100 -2.38 -3.28 -3.13
CA PHE A 100 -3.07 -3.23 -1.85
C PHE A 100 -2.36 -2.24 -0.93
N VAL A 101 -2.96 -1.07 -0.69
CA VAL A 101 -2.40 0.00 0.17
C VAL A 101 -3.03 -0.08 1.55
N GLY A 102 -2.36 -0.78 2.46
CA GLY A 102 -2.82 -1.06 3.82
C GLY A 102 -2.33 -0.02 4.81
N PHE A 103 -3.24 0.84 5.28
CA PHE A 103 -2.95 1.85 6.28
C PHE A 103 -2.98 1.30 7.72
N VAL A 104 -2.35 2.00 8.63
CA VAL A 104 -2.23 1.67 10.06
C VAL A 104 -1.76 0.24 10.34
N PRO A 105 -0.62 -0.18 9.76
CA PRO A 105 -0.05 -1.49 10.04
C PRO A 105 0.41 -1.62 11.49
N GLY A 106 0.56 -2.84 11.97
CA GLY A 106 1.00 -3.14 13.34
C GLY A 106 0.00 -2.65 14.39
N ILE A 107 0.51 -2.05 15.45
CA ILE A 107 -0.25 -1.53 16.60
C ILE A 107 -0.44 -0.01 16.56
N THR A 108 -0.33 0.61 15.39
CA THR A 108 -0.34 2.08 15.21
C THR A 108 -1.72 2.72 15.36
N THR A 109 -2.77 1.95 15.62
CA THR A 109 -4.13 2.46 15.86
C THR A 109 -4.64 2.11 17.26
N PRO A 110 -5.40 3.01 17.91
CA PRO A 110 -6.04 2.73 19.21
C PRO A 110 -7.27 1.80 19.11
N GLY A 111 -7.67 1.38 17.90
CA GLY A 111 -8.89 0.59 17.67
C GLY A 111 -8.85 -0.87 18.21
N GLY A 112 -7.79 -1.28 18.90
CA GLY A 112 -7.62 -2.61 19.46
C GLY A 112 -7.43 -3.70 18.40
N VAL A 113 -7.53 -4.96 18.79
CA VAL A 113 -7.23 -6.16 17.97
C VAL A 113 -8.01 -6.21 16.64
N THR A 114 -9.20 -5.63 16.59
CA THR A 114 -10.04 -5.58 15.39
C THR A 114 -9.50 -4.67 14.30
N HIS A 115 -8.63 -3.72 14.66
CA HIS A 115 -8.03 -2.73 13.75
C HIS A 115 -6.50 -2.82 13.67
N GLN A 116 -5.88 -3.66 14.48
CA GLN A 116 -4.42 -3.84 14.51
C GLN A 116 -3.99 -4.98 13.58
N SER A 117 -2.93 -4.74 12.81
CA SER A 117 -2.41 -5.65 11.78
C SER A 117 -1.01 -6.13 12.18
N ILE A 118 -0.93 -7.19 12.98
CA ILE A 118 0.32 -7.66 13.58
C ILE A 118 0.93 -8.87 12.86
N ASN A 119 0.14 -9.64 12.14
CA ASN A 119 0.56 -10.87 11.45
C ASN A 119 0.34 -10.84 9.93
N ASP A 120 0.06 -9.67 9.35
CA ASP A 120 -0.17 -9.46 7.93
C ASP A 120 1.01 -9.91 7.07
N VAL A 121 2.24 -9.50 7.41
CA VAL A 121 3.44 -9.93 6.69
C VAL A 121 3.61 -11.44 6.74
N GLY A 122 3.41 -12.06 7.91
CA GLY A 122 3.52 -13.51 8.07
C GLY A 122 2.55 -14.29 7.18
N VAL A 123 1.30 -13.83 7.11
CA VAL A 123 0.26 -14.43 6.25
C VAL A 123 0.55 -14.17 4.77
N LEU A 124 0.79 -12.90 4.41
CA LEU A 124 0.96 -12.52 2.99
C LEU A 124 2.23 -13.05 2.35
N ARG A 125 3.26 -13.38 3.14
CA ARG A 125 4.47 -14.06 2.61
C ARG A 125 4.22 -15.47 2.10
N THR A 126 3.12 -16.09 2.46
CA THR A 126 2.73 -17.42 1.95
C THR A 126 1.95 -17.33 0.64
N VAL A 127 1.47 -16.13 0.28
CA VAL A 127 0.73 -15.88 -0.95
C VAL A 127 1.68 -15.84 -2.14
N PRO A 128 1.48 -16.67 -3.18
CA PRO A 128 2.35 -16.67 -4.35
C PRO A 128 2.32 -15.33 -5.09
N ASN A 129 3.46 -14.98 -5.69
CA ASN A 129 3.64 -13.75 -6.48
C ASN A 129 3.51 -12.42 -5.70
N MET A 130 3.21 -12.44 -4.41
CA MET A 130 2.99 -11.25 -3.60
C MET A 130 4.32 -10.54 -3.27
N ALA A 131 4.46 -9.29 -3.71
CA ALA A 131 5.50 -8.39 -3.20
C ALA A 131 4.98 -7.60 -1.99
N ILE A 132 5.81 -7.42 -0.96
CA ILE A 132 5.43 -6.71 0.25
C ILE A 132 6.42 -5.58 0.51
N PHE A 133 5.90 -4.35 0.68
CA PHE A 133 6.68 -3.18 1.09
C PHE A 133 6.23 -2.71 2.47
N ASP A 134 7.18 -2.53 3.39
CA ASP A 134 6.94 -1.97 4.72
C ASP A 134 7.59 -0.59 4.82
N ILE A 135 6.79 0.45 4.74
CA ILE A 135 7.22 1.85 4.59
C ILE A 135 7.55 2.46 5.95
N GLY A 136 8.72 3.07 6.07
CA GLY A 136 9.22 3.68 7.30
C GLY A 136 9.34 5.20 7.27
N ASP A 137 9.37 5.82 6.08
CA ASP A 137 9.59 7.26 5.96
C ASP A 137 8.91 7.89 4.74
N ALA A 138 8.96 9.22 4.64
CA ALA A 138 8.34 9.98 3.54
C ALA A 138 9.02 9.72 2.19
N THR A 139 10.33 9.48 2.16
CA THR A 139 11.06 9.19 0.92
C THR A 139 10.67 7.82 0.35
N GLU A 140 10.43 6.85 1.22
CA GLU A 140 9.92 5.54 0.82
C GLU A 140 8.49 5.63 0.29
N ILE A 141 7.62 6.47 0.88
CA ILE A 141 6.27 6.74 0.33
C ILE A 141 6.38 7.30 -1.10
N GLU A 142 7.30 8.23 -1.34
CA GLU A 142 7.52 8.84 -2.66
C GLU A 142 7.98 7.81 -3.70
N GLY A 143 8.80 6.84 -3.30
CA GLY A 143 9.37 5.83 -4.20
C GLY A 143 8.50 4.60 -4.44
N VAL A 144 7.70 4.19 -3.45
CA VAL A 144 7.01 2.89 -3.47
C VAL A 144 5.92 2.80 -4.55
N LEU A 145 5.26 3.90 -4.89
CA LEU A 145 4.18 3.88 -5.90
C LEU A 145 4.72 3.43 -7.26
N LYS A 146 5.89 3.95 -7.66
CA LYS A 146 6.54 3.53 -8.90
C LYS A 146 6.97 2.07 -8.85
N LEU A 147 7.59 1.63 -7.77
CA LEU A 147 8.02 0.24 -7.62
C LEU A 147 6.84 -0.74 -7.65
N ALA A 148 5.74 -0.38 -6.97
CA ALA A 148 4.51 -1.17 -6.97
C ALA A 148 3.85 -1.23 -8.35
N TYR A 149 3.89 -0.12 -9.09
CA TYR A 149 3.36 -0.06 -10.44
C TYR A 149 4.21 -0.87 -11.43
N ASP A 150 5.54 -0.81 -11.34
CA ASP A 150 6.47 -1.51 -12.22
C ASP A 150 6.50 -3.03 -11.94
N TYR A 151 6.07 -3.46 -10.76
CA TYR A 151 6.04 -4.87 -10.40
C TYR A 151 4.94 -5.62 -11.18
N ASN A 152 5.32 -6.75 -11.79
CA ASN A 152 4.40 -7.57 -12.57
C ASN A 152 3.72 -8.63 -11.68
N GLY A 153 2.77 -8.20 -10.87
CA GLY A 153 2.03 -9.05 -9.94
C GLY A 153 1.40 -8.25 -8.80
N PRO A 154 0.81 -8.95 -7.82
CA PRO A 154 0.19 -8.31 -6.67
C PRO A 154 1.22 -7.68 -5.73
N VAL A 155 0.90 -6.49 -5.22
CA VAL A 155 1.74 -5.76 -4.29
C VAL A 155 0.95 -5.37 -3.05
N PHE A 156 1.51 -5.61 -1.86
CA PHE A 156 0.99 -5.14 -0.60
C PHE A 156 1.93 -4.08 0.00
N ILE A 157 1.40 -2.89 0.27
CA ILE A 157 2.13 -1.79 0.88
C ILE A 157 1.59 -1.57 2.30
N ARG A 158 2.44 -1.72 3.31
CA ARG A 158 2.17 -1.31 4.69
C ARG A 158 2.45 0.18 4.80
N MET A 159 1.39 1.00 4.76
CA MET A 159 1.48 2.44 4.57
C MET A 159 1.34 3.20 5.90
N LEU A 160 2.27 4.11 6.14
CA LEU A 160 2.16 5.13 7.19
C LEU A 160 1.18 6.23 6.78
N ARG A 161 0.68 6.99 7.76
CA ARG A 161 -0.23 8.11 7.52
C ARG A 161 0.01 9.30 8.44
N LYS A 162 -0.55 10.45 8.08
CA LYS A 162 -0.49 11.73 8.81
C LYS A 162 0.93 12.24 8.91
N GLU A 163 1.50 12.18 10.09
CA GLU A 163 2.85 12.64 10.41
C GLU A 163 3.83 11.54 10.14
N VAL A 164 4.63 11.71 9.08
CA VAL A 164 5.62 10.73 8.67
C VAL A 164 7.02 11.35 8.75
N PRO A 165 7.99 10.68 9.39
CA PRO A 165 9.36 11.18 9.42
C PRO A 165 9.97 11.16 8.03
N ARG A 166 10.90 12.07 7.75
CA ARG A 166 11.81 11.98 6.62
C ARG A 166 13.20 11.62 7.13
N LEU A 167 13.62 10.41 6.85
CA LEU A 167 14.92 9.86 7.28
C LEU A 167 15.96 9.93 6.16
N PHE A 168 15.52 9.77 4.91
CA PHE A 168 16.39 9.80 3.74
C PHE A 168 16.14 11.06 2.89
N PRO A 169 17.11 11.47 2.06
CA PRO A 169 16.93 12.56 1.10
C PRO A 169 15.76 12.31 0.16
N ALA A 170 14.97 13.35 -0.15
CA ALA A 170 13.76 13.23 -0.97
C ALA A 170 14.00 12.68 -2.40
N ASN A 171 15.23 12.81 -2.90
CA ASN A 171 15.63 12.33 -4.22
C ASN A 171 16.38 11.00 -4.20
N GLU A 172 16.46 10.34 -3.06
CA GLU A 172 17.12 9.04 -2.95
C GLU A 172 16.19 7.93 -3.39
N PRO A 173 16.48 7.21 -4.49
CA PRO A 173 15.57 6.22 -5.03
C PRO A 173 15.47 4.99 -4.11
N MET A 174 14.25 4.59 -3.81
CA MET A 174 13.97 3.29 -3.22
C MET A 174 14.25 2.18 -4.23
N GLN A 175 14.88 1.08 -3.79
CA GLN A 175 15.19 -0.06 -4.65
C GLN A 175 14.56 -1.34 -4.11
N PHE A 176 13.99 -2.13 -4.99
CA PHE A 176 13.41 -3.43 -4.64
C PHE A 176 14.50 -4.38 -4.12
N ASN A 177 14.20 -5.14 -3.08
CA ASN A 177 15.12 -6.11 -2.43
C ASN A 177 16.43 -5.49 -1.91
N ARG A 178 16.49 -4.20 -1.64
CA ARG A 178 17.67 -3.55 -1.08
C ARG A 178 17.36 -2.94 0.29
N ALA A 179 18.09 -3.41 1.30
CA ALA A 179 18.04 -2.80 2.62
C ALA A 179 18.76 -1.45 2.65
N ARG A 180 18.30 -0.55 3.50
CA ARG A 180 18.97 0.71 3.82
C ARG A 180 19.57 0.64 5.21
N VAL A 181 20.81 1.09 5.37
CA VAL A 181 21.47 1.18 6.66
C VAL A 181 21.01 2.47 7.36
N LEU A 182 20.45 2.35 8.55
CA LEU A 182 20.01 3.48 9.38
C LEU A 182 21.07 3.90 10.39
N SER A 183 21.84 2.94 10.90
CA SER A 183 22.96 3.17 11.80
C SER A 183 23.99 2.06 11.65
N GLU A 184 25.25 2.39 11.83
CA GLU A 184 26.32 1.40 11.90
C GLU A 184 26.42 0.85 13.32
N GLY A 185 26.92 -0.38 13.45
CA GLY A 185 27.16 -1.06 14.72
C GLY A 185 27.67 -2.48 14.47
N ASP A 186 28.28 -3.08 15.50
CA ASP A 186 28.95 -4.38 15.39
C ASP A 186 28.33 -5.48 16.25
N ASP A 187 27.44 -5.14 17.20
CA ASP A 187 26.91 -6.09 18.19
C ASP A 187 25.66 -6.81 17.72
N VAL A 188 24.71 -6.11 17.10
CA VAL A 188 23.40 -6.65 16.70
C VAL A 188 22.96 -6.08 15.36
N LEU A 189 22.50 -6.94 14.47
CA LEU A 189 21.78 -6.52 13.27
C LEU A 189 20.28 -6.41 13.58
N ASP A 190 19.78 -5.19 13.75
CA ASP A 190 18.35 -4.91 13.78
C ASP A 190 17.85 -4.58 12.37
N ARG A 191 17.04 -5.50 11.81
CA ARG A 191 16.54 -5.38 10.46
C ARG A 191 15.02 -5.23 10.44
N LYS A 192 14.54 -4.05 10.07
CA LYS A 192 13.17 -3.90 9.60
C LYS A 192 13.06 -4.55 8.22
N SER A 193 12.24 -5.60 8.13
CA SER A 193 12.08 -6.33 6.86
C SER A 193 11.27 -5.52 5.85
N VAL A 194 11.91 -5.21 4.73
CA VAL A 194 11.23 -5.06 3.44
C VAL A 194 11.41 -6.39 2.73
N VAL A 195 10.36 -7.15 2.59
CA VAL A 195 10.38 -8.47 1.92
C VAL A 195 9.60 -8.37 0.63
#